data_51e81182bbdd4276106d941bfec0d3d7
#
_entry.id   51e81182bbdd4276106d941bfec0d3d7
#
_cell.length_a   1.000
_cell.length_b   1.000
_cell.length_c   1.000
_cell.angle_alpha   90.00
_cell.angle_beta   90.00
_cell.angle_gamma   90.00
#
_symmetry.space_group_name_H-M   'P 1'
#
loop_
_entity.id
_entity.type
_entity.pdbx_description
1 polymer ?
#
loop_
_entity_poly.entity_id
_entity_poly.type
_entity_poly.pdbx_seq_one_letter_code
_entity_poly.pdbx_strand_id
1 'polypeptide(L)'
;MPSHPRQPTSPSAGATADGELLSPAEVAKMMGVSPITVRSWVNRGWLPATTTPGGHRRFIRQDVLALAGQQRSHRPAGGRPLRLLVVDDDPQFRGYMLELLGELLPDAEIEAAADGFEAGVKVVEFLPDIVLLDQSMPGLDGASVCRRIRGVPQLAAIRVIGITGHLDRRVERDMLAAGAECVLHKPLDVAALRQALGAKNVAARAGQVLTAG
;
A
#
# COMPACT_ATOMS: atom_id res chain seq x y z
N MET A 1 -65.04 29.53 -21.98
CA MET A 1 -63.81 29.74 -21.20
C MET A 1 -63.16 28.36 -21.00
N PRO A 2 -62.14 27.97 -21.78
CA PRO A 2 -61.42 26.72 -21.55
C PRO A 2 -60.23 26.97 -20.63
N SER A 3 -60.11 26.12 -19.63
CA SER A 3 -59.08 26.09 -18.60
C SER A 3 -57.74 25.63 -19.18
N HIS A 4 -56.67 26.38 -18.91
CA HIS A 4 -55.30 25.99 -19.24
C HIS A 4 -54.82 24.90 -18.30
N PRO A 5 -54.13 23.82 -18.80
CA PRO A 5 -53.43 22.89 -17.94
C PRO A 5 -52.09 23.49 -17.49
N ARG A 6 -51.86 23.43 -16.19
CA ARG A 6 -50.57 23.78 -15.56
C ARG A 6 -49.50 22.79 -16.01
N GLN A 7 -48.38 23.26 -16.49
CA GLN A 7 -47.14 22.49 -16.73
C GLN A 7 -46.57 22.03 -15.39
N PRO A 8 -46.04 20.79 -15.32
CA PRO A 8 -45.32 20.36 -14.14
C PRO A 8 -43.92 21.01 -14.09
N THR A 9 -43.67 21.68 -12.99
CA THR A 9 -42.36 22.22 -12.64
C THR A 9 -41.37 21.07 -12.44
N SER A 10 -40.28 21.08 -13.18
CA SER A 10 -39.14 20.19 -13.03
C SER A 10 -38.58 20.33 -11.62
N PRO A 11 -38.26 19.23 -10.94
CA PRO A 11 -37.52 19.28 -9.68
C PRO A 11 -36.08 19.67 -9.97
N SER A 12 -35.65 20.80 -9.41
CA SER A 12 -34.27 21.24 -9.29
C SER A 12 -33.46 20.11 -8.59
N ALA A 13 -32.55 19.53 -9.34
CA ALA A 13 -31.57 18.61 -8.83
C ALA A 13 -30.60 19.36 -7.90
N GLY A 14 -30.87 19.32 -6.59
CA GLY A 14 -29.87 19.58 -5.57
C GLY A 14 -28.86 18.43 -5.57
N ALA A 15 -27.76 18.58 -6.28
CA ALA A 15 -26.62 17.66 -6.18
C ALA A 15 -26.00 17.86 -4.79
N THR A 16 -26.27 16.93 -3.87
CA THR A 16 -25.55 16.83 -2.61
C THR A 16 -24.13 16.40 -2.92
N ALA A 17 -23.14 17.04 -2.28
CA ALA A 17 -21.71 16.81 -2.49
C ALA A 17 -21.26 15.33 -2.29
N ASP A 18 -22.11 14.50 -1.73
CA ASP A 18 -21.87 13.07 -1.47
C ASP A 18 -22.11 12.15 -2.69
N GLY A 19 -22.73 12.64 -3.75
CA GLY A 19 -23.05 11.87 -4.96
C GLY A 19 -22.18 12.21 -6.19
N GLU A 20 -21.07 12.93 -6.02
CA GLU A 20 -20.16 13.27 -7.12
C GLU A 20 -19.57 12.02 -7.76
N LEU A 21 -19.75 11.86 -9.07
CA LEU A 21 -19.24 10.75 -9.85
C LEU A 21 -17.88 11.06 -10.46
N LEU A 22 -16.87 10.31 -10.05
CA LEU A 22 -15.51 10.45 -10.54
C LEU A 22 -15.22 9.49 -11.70
N SER A 23 -14.43 9.93 -12.66
CA SER A 23 -13.86 9.09 -13.70
C SER A 23 -12.67 8.26 -13.16
N PRO A 24 -12.22 7.19 -13.84
CA PRO A 24 -11.03 6.44 -13.45
C PRO A 24 -9.77 7.30 -13.33
N ALA A 25 -9.63 8.33 -14.18
CA ALA A 25 -8.49 9.24 -14.15
C ALA A 25 -8.52 10.17 -12.93
N GLU A 26 -9.71 10.68 -12.57
CA GLU A 26 -9.88 11.52 -11.36
C GLU A 26 -9.64 10.70 -10.09
N VAL A 27 -10.13 9.46 -10.02
CA VAL A 27 -9.81 8.55 -8.92
C VAL A 27 -8.31 8.30 -8.83
N ALA A 28 -7.66 7.99 -9.95
CA ALA A 28 -6.23 7.76 -10.01
C ALA A 28 -5.44 8.98 -9.50
N LYS A 29 -5.81 10.19 -9.93
CA LYS A 29 -5.22 11.45 -9.47
C LYS A 29 -5.45 11.69 -7.98
N MET A 30 -6.69 11.50 -7.51
CA MET A 30 -7.06 11.72 -6.11
C MET A 30 -6.36 10.74 -5.16
N MET A 31 -6.18 9.49 -5.59
CA MET A 31 -5.55 8.42 -4.81
C MET A 31 -4.02 8.36 -4.99
N GLY A 32 -3.45 9.15 -5.90
CA GLY A 32 -2.01 9.14 -6.19
C GLY A 32 -1.52 7.84 -6.85
N VAL A 33 -2.38 7.18 -7.62
CA VAL A 33 -2.09 5.87 -8.24
C VAL A 33 -2.25 5.91 -9.75
N SER A 34 -1.87 4.82 -10.43
CA SER A 34 -2.11 4.69 -11.88
C SER A 34 -3.57 4.31 -12.17
N PRO A 35 -4.11 4.65 -13.37
CA PRO A 35 -5.42 4.18 -13.80
C PRO A 35 -5.53 2.65 -13.87
N ILE A 36 -4.41 1.96 -14.07
CA ILE A 36 -4.33 0.48 -14.07
C ILE A 36 -4.64 -0.05 -12.67
N THR A 37 -4.10 0.61 -11.64
CA THR A 37 -4.36 0.28 -10.23
C THR A 37 -5.84 0.45 -9.87
N VAL A 38 -6.48 1.53 -10.32
CA VAL A 38 -7.92 1.73 -10.12
C VAL A 38 -8.73 0.60 -10.78
N ARG A 39 -8.33 0.17 -11.98
CA ARG A 39 -8.96 -0.98 -12.65
C ARG A 39 -8.79 -2.29 -11.87
N SER A 40 -7.62 -2.52 -11.29
CA SER A 40 -7.35 -3.68 -10.43
C SER A 40 -8.27 -3.68 -9.21
N TRP A 41 -8.46 -2.55 -8.54
CA TRP A 41 -9.37 -2.43 -7.40
C TRP A 41 -10.82 -2.77 -7.75
N VAL A 42 -11.29 -2.34 -8.92
CA VAL A 42 -12.63 -2.69 -9.42
C VAL A 42 -12.74 -4.20 -9.68
N ASN A 43 -11.75 -4.78 -10.35
CA ASN A 43 -11.76 -6.22 -10.66
C ASN A 43 -11.70 -7.10 -9.41
N ARG A 44 -11.09 -6.62 -8.32
CA ARG A 44 -11.04 -7.28 -7.01
C ARG A 44 -12.26 -6.98 -6.13
N GLY A 45 -13.18 -6.14 -6.59
CA GLY A 45 -14.36 -5.75 -5.81
C GLY A 45 -14.09 -4.78 -4.66
N TRP A 46 -12.89 -4.19 -4.61
CA TRP A 46 -12.51 -3.24 -3.55
C TRP A 46 -13.11 -1.85 -3.75
N LEU A 47 -13.33 -1.47 -5.00
CA LEU A 47 -13.95 -0.21 -5.37
C LEU A 47 -15.17 -0.46 -6.26
N PRO A 48 -16.39 -0.21 -5.78
CA PRO A 48 -17.58 -0.36 -6.60
C PRO A 48 -17.57 0.67 -7.74
N ALA A 49 -17.97 0.23 -8.92
CA ALA A 49 -18.06 1.08 -10.11
C ALA A 49 -19.45 1.01 -10.72
N THR A 50 -19.99 2.15 -11.10
CA THR A 50 -21.20 2.28 -11.91
C THR A 50 -20.80 2.48 -13.38
N THR A 51 -21.59 1.96 -14.30
CA THR A 51 -21.36 2.15 -15.74
C THR A 51 -22.41 3.12 -16.28
N THR A 52 -21.98 4.18 -16.94
CA THR A 52 -22.90 5.09 -17.65
C THR A 52 -23.51 4.41 -18.88
N PRO A 53 -24.62 4.92 -19.44
CA PRO A 53 -25.19 4.39 -20.69
C PRO A 53 -24.21 4.35 -21.87
N GLY A 54 -23.17 5.20 -21.84
CA GLY A 54 -22.08 5.20 -22.83
C GLY A 54 -20.94 4.22 -22.52
N GLY A 55 -21.10 3.30 -21.57
CA GLY A 55 -20.09 2.27 -21.24
C GLY A 55 -18.91 2.75 -20.39
N HIS A 56 -18.91 4.01 -19.94
CA HIS A 56 -17.83 4.56 -19.12
C HIS A 56 -18.03 4.27 -17.64
N ARG A 57 -17.01 3.75 -16.97
CA ARG A 57 -17.03 3.53 -15.52
C ARG A 57 -17.00 4.84 -14.77
N ARG A 58 -17.80 4.93 -13.70
CA ARG A 58 -17.85 6.04 -12.75
C ARG A 58 -17.82 5.51 -11.33
N PHE A 59 -17.30 6.34 -10.43
CA PHE A 59 -17.09 6.00 -9.03
C PHE A 59 -17.75 7.06 -8.15
N ILE A 60 -18.49 6.64 -7.16
CA ILE A 60 -19.02 7.55 -6.16
C ILE A 60 -17.85 8.06 -5.32
N ARG A 61 -17.71 9.37 -5.20
CA ARG A 61 -16.62 10.01 -4.44
C ARG A 61 -16.53 9.46 -3.00
N GLN A 62 -17.66 9.22 -2.37
CA GLN A 62 -17.73 8.69 -1.03
C GLN A 62 -17.10 7.29 -0.93
N ASP A 63 -17.32 6.41 -1.91
CA ASP A 63 -16.70 5.08 -1.94
C ASP A 63 -15.18 5.18 -2.10
N VAL A 64 -14.72 6.13 -2.92
CA VAL A 64 -13.28 6.41 -3.08
C VAL A 64 -12.67 6.93 -1.78
N LEU A 65 -13.36 7.84 -1.07
CA LEU A 65 -12.92 8.35 0.22
C LEU A 65 -12.98 7.28 1.32
N ALA A 66 -13.99 6.39 1.29
CA ALA A 66 -14.10 5.26 2.19
C ALA A 66 -12.93 4.28 1.98
N LEU A 67 -12.58 3.97 0.73
CA LEU A 67 -11.40 3.17 0.40
C LEU A 67 -10.12 3.85 0.89
N ALA A 68 -9.96 5.16 0.66
CA ALA A 68 -8.83 5.95 1.18
C ALA A 68 -8.79 5.95 2.72
N GLY A 69 -9.95 6.01 3.37
CA GLY A 69 -10.10 5.93 4.83
C GLY A 69 -9.73 4.54 5.36
N GLN A 70 -10.18 3.49 4.70
CA GLN A 70 -9.80 2.11 5.03
C GLN A 70 -8.30 1.90 4.88
N GLN A 71 -7.66 2.47 3.87
CA GLN A 71 -6.22 2.45 3.71
C GLN A 71 -5.49 3.22 4.84
N ARG A 72 -6.07 4.30 5.37
CA ARG A 72 -5.54 5.04 6.53
C ARG A 72 -5.78 4.32 7.85
N SER A 73 -6.89 3.60 7.98
CA SER A 73 -7.28 2.84 9.18
C SER A 73 -6.56 1.50 9.30
N HIS A 74 -5.81 1.10 8.27
CA HIS A 74 -5.06 -0.16 8.23
C HIS A 74 -3.74 -0.09 9.01
N ARG A 75 -3.73 0.62 10.12
CA ARG A 75 -2.78 0.34 11.21
C ARG A 75 -3.35 -0.82 12.02
N PRO A 76 -2.60 -1.91 12.26
CA PRO A 76 -3.11 -3.07 12.97
C PRO A 76 -3.39 -2.74 14.45
N ALA A 77 -4.56 -2.19 14.70
CA ALA A 77 -5.13 -2.05 16.04
C ALA A 77 -6.20 -3.13 16.29
N GLY A 78 -6.13 -4.26 15.63
CA GLY A 78 -7.05 -5.39 15.81
C GLY A 78 -7.11 -6.33 14.61
N GLY A 79 -6.38 -7.43 14.66
CA GLY A 79 -6.83 -8.68 14.04
C GLY A 79 -6.40 -9.02 12.62
N ARG A 80 -5.76 -8.16 11.80
CA ARG A 80 -5.24 -8.61 10.52
C ARG A 80 -3.77 -9.05 10.62
N PRO A 81 -3.32 -9.99 9.77
CA PRO A 81 -1.91 -10.35 9.67
C PRO A 81 -1.02 -9.14 9.34
N LEU A 82 0.21 -9.16 9.84
CA LEU A 82 1.26 -8.23 9.42
C LEU A 82 1.62 -8.52 7.95
N ARG A 83 1.70 -7.48 7.12
CA ARG A 83 2.04 -7.60 5.71
C ARG A 83 3.43 -7.09 5.43
N LEU A 84 4.26 -7.95 4.84
CA LEU A 84 5.62 -7.61 4.45
C LEU A 84 5.80 -7.76 2.93
N LEU A 85 6.52 -6.83 2.34
CA LEU A 85 6.95 -6.90 0.95
C LEU A 85 8.48 -6.92 0.92
N VAL A 86 9.06 -7.98 0.33
CA VAL A 86 10.50 -8.10 0.09
C VAL A 86 10.77 -7.67 -1.35
N VAL A 87 11.65 -6.70 -1.52
CA VAL A 87 12.04 -6.17 -2.84
C VAL A 87 13.53 -6.32 -3.03
N ASP A 88 13.94 -7.20 -3.94
CA ASP A 88 15.35 -7.49 -4.22
C ASP A 88 15.44 -8.13 -5.61
N ASP A 89 16.44 -7.85 -6.42
CA ASP A 89 16.60 -8.43 -7.75
C ASP A 89 17.23 -9.83 -7.73
N ASP A 90 17.92 -10.19 -6.66
CA ASP A 90 18.49 -11.53 -6.48
C ASP A 90 17.41 -12.56 -6.06
N PRO A 91 17.06 -13.54 -6.93
CA PRO A 91 16.05 -14.53 -6.62
C PRO A 91 16.44 -15.46 -5.45
N GLN A 92 17.73 -15.68 -5.23
CA GLN A 92 18.21 -16.53 -4.12
C GLN A 92 18.02 -15.81 -2.79
N PHE A 93 18.39 -14.54 -2.74
CA PHE A 93 18.18 -13.71 -1.56
C PHE A 93 16.68 -13.52 -1.25
N ARG A 94 15.84 -13.28 -2.26
CA ARG A 94 14.38 -13.22 -2.08
C ARG A 94 13.83 -14.53 -1.48
N GLY A 95 14.24 -15.69 -2.04
CA GLY A 95 13.83 -17.00 -1.52
C GLY A 95 14.23 -17.19 -0.06
N TYR A 96 15.48 -16.91 0.27
CA TYR A 96 15.98 -16.95 1.65
C TYR A 96 15.16 -16.04 2.58
N MET A 97 14.85 -14.81 2.14
CA MET A 97 14.08 -13.87 2.95
C MET A 97 12.65 -14.34 3.20
N LEU A 98 12.00 -14.94 2.20
CA LEU A 98 10.65 -15.48 2.36
C LEU A 98 10.63 -16.64 3.39
N GLU A 99 11.60 -17.54 3.32
CA GLU A 99 11.73 -18.63 4.30
C GLU A 99 12.02 -18.09 5.70
N LEU A 100 13.03 -17.23 5.84
CA LEU A 100 13.41 -16.64 7.12
C LEU A 100 12.25 -15.86 7.77
N LEU A 101 11.55 -15.04 7.00
CA LEU A 101 10.43 -14.27 7.51
C LEU A 101 9.23 -15.15 7.85
N GLY A 102 8.98 -16.22 7.08
CA GLY A 102 7.95 -17.20 7.39
C GLY A 102 8.20 -17.92 8.73
N GLU A 103 9.47 -18.22 9.04
CA GLU A 103 9.85 -18.79 10.35
C GLU A 103 9.75 -17.75 11.48
N LEU A 104 10.16 -16.51 11.22
CA LEU A 104 10.17 -15.45 12.24
C LEU A 104 8.76 -14.91 12.57
N LEU A 105 7.86 -14.92 11.59
CA LEU A 105 6.54 -14.29 11.61
C LEU A 105 5.50 -15.22 10.96
N PRO A 106 5.18 -16.37 11.57
CA PRO A 106 4.33 -17.41 10.94
C PRO A 106 2.90 -16.92 10.60
N ASP A 107 2.42 -15.86 11.28
CA ASP A 107 1.10 -15.29 11.03
C ASP A 107 1.13 -14.10 10.05
N ALA A 108 2.29 -13.78 9.46
CA ALA A 108 2.41 -12.66 8.53
C ALA A 108 2.09 -13.08 7.10
N GLU A 109 1.51 -12.14 6.34
CA GLU A 109 1.40 -12.26 4.89
C GLU A 109 2.67 -11.66 4.26
N ILE A 110 3.38 -12.44 3.44
CA ILE A 110 4.65 -12.02 2.87
C ILE A 110 4.57 -12.14 1.36
N GLU A 111 4.86 -11.05 0.65
CA GLU A 111 5.03 -11.01 -0.79
C GLU A 111 6.44 -10.58 -1.17
N ALA A 112 6.82 -10.86 -2.42
CA ALA A 112 8.11 -10.44 -2.96
C ALA A 112 7.97 -9.76 -4.31
N ALA A 113 8.88 -8.84 -4.62
CA ALA A 113 9.01 -8.18 -5.91
C ALA A 113 10.47 -8.27 -6.39
N ALA A 114 10.65 -8.44 -7.69
CA ALA A 114 11.98 -8.62 -8.29
C ALA A 114 12.65 -7.31 -8.71
N ASP A 115 11.89 -6.23 -8.78
CA ASP A 115 12.38 -4.92 -9.20
C ASP A 115 11.51 -3.77 -8.66
N GLY A 116 11.97 -2.54 -8.90
CA GLY A 116 11.26 -1.34 -8.45
C GLY A 116 9.91 -1.09 -9.14
N PHE A 117 9.70 -1.64 -10.33
CA PHE A 117 8.42 -1.53 -11.03
C PHE A 117 7.38 -2.47 -10.39
N GLU A 118 7.73 -3.74 -10.22
CA GLU A 118 6.88 -4.72 -9.53
C GLU A 118 6.60 -4.29 -8.09
N ALA A 119 7.62 -3.76 -7.40
CA ALA A 119 7.45 -3.19 -6.06
C ALA A 119 6.42 -2.06 -6.04
N GLY A 120 6.45 -1.15 -7.02
CA GLY A 120 5.48 -0.06 -7.13
C GLY A 120 4.04 -0.56 -7.30
N VAL A 121 3.84 -1.64 -8.06
CA VAL A 121 2.52 -2.29 -8.23
C VAL A 121 2.09 -2.93 -6.91
N LYS A 122 2.96 -3.74 -6.29
CA LYS A 122 2.64 -4.50 -5.08
C LYS A 122 2.41 -3.62 -3.86
N VAL A 123 3.16 -2.53 -3.70
CA VAL A 123 2.95 -1.58 -2.61
C VAL A 123 1.52 -1.03 -2.62
N VAL A 124 0.93 -0.82 -3.79
CA VAL A 124 -0.43 -0.31 -3.94
C VAL A 124 -1.48 -1.42 -3.84
N GLU A 125 -1.20 -2.60 -4.37
CA GLU A 125 -2.14 -3.72 -4.41
C GLU A 125 -2.18 -4.51 -3.09
N PHE A 126 -1.01 -4.80 -2.55
CA PHE A 126 -0.85 -5.59 -1.33
C PHE A 126 -0.95 -4.74 -0.07
N LEU A 127 -0.61 -3.42 -0.14
CA LEU A 127 -0.61 -2.49 1.00
C LEU A 127 0.19 -3.03 2.19
N PRO A 128 1.50 -3.24 2.03
CA PRO A 128 2.34 -3.78 3.09
C PRO A 128 2.43 -2.80 4.27
N ASP A 129 2.63 -3.33 5.47
CA ASP A 129 2.99 -2.55 6.65
C ASP A 129 4.48 -2.22 6.65
N ILE A 130 5.29 -3.15 6.12
CA ILE A 130 6.74 -3.04 6.06
C ILE A 130 7.21 -3.46 4.66
N VAL A 131 8.11 -2.66 4.09
CA VAL A 131 8.86 -2.99 2.86
C VAL A 131 10.33 -3.19 3.24
N LEU A 132 10.85 -4.37 2.95
CA LEU A 132 12.27 -4.67 2.97
C LEU A 132 12.81 -4.43 1.57
N LEU A 133 13.66 -3.43 1.40
CA LEU A 133 13.98 -2.87 0.10
C LEU A 133 15.48 -2.90 -0.17
N ASP A 134 15.89 -3.70 -1.15
CA ASP A 134 17.26 -3.66 -1.62
C ASP A 134 17.61 -2.32 -2.25
N GLN A 135 18.84 -1.86 -2.00
CA GLN A 135 19.34 -0.61 -2.55
C GLN A 135 19.79 -0.76 -4.00
N SER A 136 20.37 -1.89 -4.35
CA SER A 136 21.14 -2.07 -5.58
C SER A 136 20.37 -2.90 -6.60
N MET A 137 19.31 -2.35 -7.17
CA MET A 137 18.51 -3.03 -8.18
C MET A 137 18.72 -2.39 -9.57
N PRO A 138 18.71 -3.17 -10.66
CA PRO A 138 18.77 -2.64 -12.02
C PRO A 138 17.60 -1.70 -12.33
N GLY A 139 17.91 -0.58 -12.97
CA GLY A 139 16.94 0.37 -13.51
C GLY A 139 16.37 1.37 -12.49
N LEU A 140 15.96 0.96 -11.31
CA LEU A 140 15.43 1.84 -10.27
C LEU A 140 16.01 1.44 -8.92
N ASP A 141 16.87 2.28 -8.36
CA ASP A 141 17.49 2.03 -7.05
C ASP A 141 16.48 2.13 -5.88
N GLY A 142 16.84 1.50 -4.77
CA GLY A 142 15.99 1.44 -3.59
C GLY A 142 15.64 2.82 -3.02
N ALA A 143 16.57 3.77 -3.03
CA ALA A 143 16.31 5.12 -2.57
C ALA A 143 15.25 5.82 -3.43
N SER A 144 15.24 5.58 -4.74
CA SER A 144 14.22 6.11 -5.65
C SER A 144 12.85 5.49 -5.41
N VAL A 145 12.77 4.18 -5.14
CA VAL A 145 11.54 3.50 -4.73
C VAL A 145 11.04 4.09 -3.40
N CYS A 146 11.91 4.24 -2.41
CA CYS A 146 11.58 4.82 -1.11
C CYS A 146 11.00 6.23 -1.25
N ARG A 147 11.64 7.12 -2.02
CA ARG A 147 11.13 8.48 -2.30
C ARG A 147 9.74 8.46 -2.92
N ARG A 148 9.48 7.54 -3.85
CA ARG A 148 8.15 7.39 -4.48
C ARG A 148 7.10 6.96 -3.46
N ILE A 149 7.41 6.01 -2.58
CA ILE A 149 6.50 5.61 -1.49
C ILE A 149 6.18 6.81 -0.60
N ARG A 150 7.20 7.60 -0.21
CA ARG A 150 7.03 8.80 0.64
C ARG A 150 6.27 9.93 -0.07
N GLY A 151 6.39 10.04 -1.39
CA GLY A 151 5.69 11.03 -2.20
C GLY A 151 4.18 10.78 -2.35
N VAL A 152 3.69 9.61 -1.94
CA VAL A 152 2.27 9.26 -2.00
C VAL A 152 1.68 9.27 -0.58
N PRO A 153 0.82 10.24 -0.23
CA PRO A 153 0.31 10.41 1.14
C PRO A 153 -0.34 9.14 1.72
N GLN A 154 -0.99 8.34 0.88
CA GLN A 154 -1.66 7.10 1.26
C GLN A 154 -0.68 5.99 1.68
N LEU A 155 0.56 6.06 1.19
CA LEU A 155 1.61 5.09 1.45
C LEU A 155 2.60 5.56 2.53
N ALA A 156 2.44 6.78 3.05
CA ALA A 156 3.38 7.39 4.01
C ALA A 156 3.51 6.60 5.32
N ALA A 157 2.47 5.82 5.69
CA ALA A 157 2.49 4.98 6.89
C ALA A 157 3.30 3.67 6.73
N ILE A 158 3.68 3.30 5.50
CA ILE A 158 4.48 2.11 5.23
C ILE A 158 5.87 2.32 5.81
N ARG A 159 6.32 1.38 6.62
CA ARG A 159 7.70 1.36 7.11
C ARG A 159 8.62 0.83 6.02
N VAL A 160 9.69 1.53 5.70
CA VAL A 160 10.69 1.07 4.73
C VAL A 160 11.99 0.80 5.45
N ILE A 161 12.48 -0.42 5.35
CA ILE A 161 13.76 -0.88 5.87
C ILE A 161 14.64 -1.15 4.66
N GLY A 162 15.72 -0.40 4.54
CA GLY A 162 16.70 -0.60 3.48
C GLY A 162 17.54 -1.86 3.71
N ILE A 163 17.93 -2.53 2.64
CA ILE A 163 18.90 -3.62 2.67
C ILE A 163 20.00 -3.28 1.66
N THR A 164 21.26 -3.49 2.00
CA THR A 164 22.37 -3.23 1.10
C THR A 164 23.52 -4.22 1.28
N GLY A 165 24.11 -4.65 0.17
CA GLY A 165 25.38 -5.38 0.16
C GLY A 165 26.61 -4.47 0.21
N HIS A 166 26.43 -3.17 0.08
CA HIS A 166 27.51 -2.21 0.07
C HIS A 166 27.76 -1.61 1.46
N LEU A 167 29.03 -1.62 1.89
CA LEU A 167 29.45 -1.00 3.15
C LEU A 167 29.69 0.53 3.04
N ASP A 168 29.27 1.16 1.92
CA ASP A 168 29.41 2.58 1.71
C ASP A 168 28.37 3.36 2.53
N ARG A 169 28.87 4.14 3.47
CA ARG A 169 28.06 5.06 4.29
C ARG A 169 27.25 6.08 3.45
N ARG A 170 27.63 6.30 2.21
CA ARG A 170 26.88 7.16 1.31
C ARG A 170 25.56 6.52 0.92
N VAL A 171 25.59 5.24 0.55
CA VAL A 171 24.40 4.45 0.20
C VAL A 171 23.42 4.42 1.36
N GLU A 172 23.90 4.19 2.57
CA GLU A 172 23.09 4.22 3.78
C GLU A 172 22.42 5.59 3.99
N ARG A 173 23.20 6.67 3.89
CA ARG A 173 22.68 8.04 4.02
C ARG A 173 21.64 8.37 2.96
N ASP A 174 21.82 7.93 1.72
CA ASP A 174 20.90 8.17 0.62
C ASP A 174 19.57 7.46 0.86
N MET A 175 19.57 6.23 1.41
CA MET A 175 18.37 5.51 1.81
C MET A 175 17.63 6.19 2.96
N LEU A 176 18.36 6.59 4.02
CA LEU A 176 17.78 7.30 5.16
C LEU A 176 17.19 8.66 4.73
N ALA A 177 17.91 9.41 3.89
CA ALA A 177 17.43 10.67 3.33
C ALA A 177 16.21 10.49 2.42
N ALA A 178 16.07 9.33 1.77
CA ALA A 178 14.90 8.95 0.99
C ALA A 178 13.69 8.58 1.87
N GLY A 179 13.86 8.43 3.18
CA GLY A 179 12.81 8.14 4.14
C GLY A 179 12.76 6.69 4.62
N ALA A 180 13.82 5.90 4.40
CA ALA A 180 13.96 4.61 5.08
C ALA A 180 14.11 4.82 6.59
N GLU A 181 13.54 3.91 7.39
CA GLU A 181 13.62 3.95 8.85
C GLU A 181 15.00 3.56 9.36
N CYS A 182 15.58 2.55 8.73
CA CYS A 182 16.94 2.09 8.97
C CYS A 182 17.46 1.33 7.74
N VAL A 183 18.75 1.01 7.75
CA VAL A 183 19.39 0.19 6.70
C VAL A 183 20.10 -0.98 7.35
N LEU A 184 19.88 -2.16 6.83
CA LEU A 184 20.54 -3.42 7.20
C LEU A 184 21.55 -3.82 6.13
N HIS A 185 22.65 -4.45 6.55
CA HIS A 185 23.70 -4.89 5.64
C HIS A 185 23.61 -6.39 5.36
N LYS A 186 23.89 -6.79 4.11
CA LYS A 186 24.11 -8.18 3.73
C LYS A 186 25.56 -8.59 4.10
N PRO A 187 25.79 -9.77 4.70
CA PRO A 187 24.82 -10.77 5.11
C PRO A 187 23.97 -10.29 6.29
N LEU A 188 22.67 -10.62 6.29
CA LEU A 188 21.74 -10.12 7.29
C LEU A 188 22.00 -10.76 8.67
N ASP A 189 22.15 -9.90 9.66
CA ASP A 189 22.05 -10.30 11.06
C ASP A 189 20.56 -10.45 11.43
N VAL A 190 20.18 -11.68 11.80
CA VAL A 190 18.80 -12.03 12.18
C VAL A 190 18.34 -11.23 13.42
N ALA A 191 19.23 -10.93 14.36
CA ALA A 191 18.89 -10.14 15.54
C ALA A 191 18.59 -8.68 15.16
N ALA A 192 19.39 -8.09 14.27
CA ALA A 192 19.14 -6.76 13.73
C ALA A 192 17.86 -6.70 12.91
N LEU A 193 17.58 -7.71 12.08
CA LEU A 193 16.31 -7.81 11.35
C LEU A 193 15.12 -7.89 12.31
N ARG A 194 15.16 -8.74 13.33
CA ARG A 194 14.10 -8.81 14.36
C ARG A 194 13.87 -7.48 15.05
N GLN A 195 14.93 -6.77 15.38
CA GLN A 195 14.84 -5.45 16.00
C GLN A 195 14.19 -4.43 15.05
N ALA A 196 14.62 -4.39 13.79
CA ALA A 196 14.07 -3.51 12.76
C ALA A 196 12.59 -3.80 12.49
N LEU A 197 12.19 -5.06 12.45
CA LEU A 197 10.78 -5.46 12.31
C LEU A 197 9.92 -5.07 13.52
N GLY A 198 10.53 -4.73 14.66
CA GLY A 198 9.80 -4.39 15.88
C GLY A 198 9.20 -5.62 16.57
N ALA A 199 9.84 -6.76 16.45
CA ALA A 199 9.38 -8.06 16.96
C ALA A 199 9.15 -8.11 18.48
N LYS A 200 9.58 -7.10 19.24
CA LYS A 200 9.19 -6.96 20.65
C LYS A 200 7.67 -6.80 20.84
N ASN A 201 6.96 -6.26 19.84
CA ASN A 201 5.50 -6.13 19.86
C ASN A 201 4.75 -7.38 19.39
N VAL A 202 5.40 -8.29 18.66
CA VAL A 202 4.78 -9.54 18.19
C VAL A 202 4.74 -10.57 19.33
N ALA A 203 5.81 -10.69 20.10
CA ALA A 203 5.87 -11.60 21.28
C ALA A 203 4.91 -11.18 22.40
N ALA A 204 4.69 -9.87 22.61
CA ALA A 204 3.74 -9.37 23.61
C ALA A 204 2.28 -9.71 23.27
N ARG A 205 1.93 -9.89 21.99
CA ARG A 205 0.58 -10.27 21.56
C ARG A 205 0.31 -11.77 21.69
N ALA A 206 1.31 -12.61 21.47
CA ALA A 206 1.19 -14.08 21.71
C ALA A 206 1.01 -14.41 23.19
N GLY A 207 1.60 -13.61 24.10
CA GLY A 207 1.46 -13.78 25.55
C GLY A 207 0.11 -13.35 26.13
N GLN A 208 -0.64 -12.46 25.46
CA GLN A 208 -1.95 -12.02 25.95
C GLN A 208 -3.11 -12.95 25.63
N VAL A 209 -2.94 -13.88 24.68
CA VAL A 209 -3.97 -14.88 24.32
C VAL A 209 -3.97 -16.05 25.31
N LEU A 210 -2.88 -16.28 26.05
CA LEU A 210 -2.71 -17.41 26.98
C LEU A 210 -3.12 -17.09 28.43
N THR A 211 -3.56 -15.86 28.76
CA THR A 211 -3.97 -15.49 30.12
C THR A 211 -5.47 -15.17 30.26
N ALA A 212 -6.27 -15.43 29.23
CA ALA A 212 -7.74 -15.30 29.28
C ALA A 212 -8.39 -16.69 29.04
N GLY A 213 -8.12 -17.63 29.92
CA GLY A 213 -8.71 -18.96 30.03
C GLY A 213 -9.00 -19.29 31.46
#